data_df567d3e288da7389c670b34e31ab395
#
_entry.id   df567d3e288da7389c670b34e31ab395
#
_cell.length_a   1.000
_cell.length_b   1.000
_cell.length_c   1.000
_cell.angle_alpha   90.00
_cell.angle_beta   90.00
_cell.angle_gamma   90.00
#
_symmetry.space_group_name_H-M   'P 1'
#
loop_
_entity.id
_entity.type
_entity.pdbx_description
1 polymer ?
#
loop_
_entity_poly.entity_id
_entity_poly.type
_entity_poly.pdbx_seq_one_letter_code
_entity_poly.pdbx_strand_id
1 'polypeptide(L)'
;ATGNLYKIKKRLQNIRTNGVSYISQRGAETYFLPESENEIKKRVEFYKTNADIMKIALKNANLWYNKSRSSPYVFAACPIGESSEDFCDRLLYDYGIIATPGSGFGDGGEGYIRLSAFCSRSDALGFLDRMKGF
;
A
#
# COMPACT_ATOMS: atom_id res chain seq x y z
N ALA A 1 -19.42 8.48 18.64
CA ALA A 1 -20.46 7.60 18.11
C ALA A 1 -21.42 7.26 19.23
N THR A 2 -22.60 7.79 19.14
CA THR A 2 -23.70 7.63 20.09
C THR A 2 -24.07 6.17 20.28
N GLY A 3 -24.40 5.78 21.52
CA GLY A 3 -24.50 4.40 22.01
C GLY A 3 -25.25 3.36 21.18
N ASN A 4 -26.15 3.78 20.29
CA ASN A 4 -26.88 2.85 19.42
C ASN A 4 -26.02 2.28 18.26
N LEU A 5 -25.22 3.09 17.59
CA LEU A 5 -24.31 2.64 16.53
C LEU A 5 -23.23 1.68 17.07
N TYR A 6 -22.72 1.96 18.28
CA TYR A 6 -21.78 1.05 18.94
C TYR A 6 -22.40 -0.31 19.24
N LYS A 7 -23.64 -0.34 19.75
CA LYS A 7 -24.37 -1.59 20.03
C LYS A 7 -24.63 -2.40 18.76
N ILE A 8 -25.06 -1.73 17.68
CA ILE A 8 -25.28 -2.36 16.38
C ILE A 8 -23.98 -2.94 15.82
N LYS A 9 -22.88 -2.14 15.82
CA LYS A 9 -21.55 -2.60 15.40
C LYS A 9 -21.09 -3.81 16.18
N LYS A 10 -21.18 -3.77 17.51
CA LYS A 10 -20.79 -4.89 18.38
C LYS A 10 -21.61 -6.14 18.09
N ARG A 11 -22.94 -6.01 17.90
CA ARG A 11 -23.81 -7.14 17.57
C ARG A 11 -23.47 -7.74 16.20
N LEU A 12 -23.27 -6.92 15.18
CA LEU A 12 -22.87 -7.36 13.84
C LEU A 12 -21.52 -8.08 13.86
N GLN A 13 -20.55 -7.55 14.60
CA GLN A 13 -19.24 -8.16 14.74
C GLN A 13 -19.33 -9.54 15.41
N ASN A 14 -20.09 -9.65 16.50
CA ASN A 14 -20.27 -10.92 17.21
C ASN A 14 -21.02 -11.99 16.39
N ILE A 15 -21.88 -11.58 15.44
CA ILE A 15 -22.61 -12.52 14.57
C ILE A 15 -21.78 -12.94 13.35
N ARG A 16 -20.95 -12.03 12.82
CA ARG A 16 -20.20 -12.25 11.57
C ARG A 16 -18.82 -12.85 11.75
N THR A 17 -18.22 -12.68 12.92
CA THR A 17 -16.86 -13.14 13.18
C THR A 17 -16.76 -13.81 14.55
N ASN A 18 -16.14 -14.97 14.60
CA ASN A 18 -15.77 -15.64 15.86
C ASN A 18 -14.43 -15.12 16.44
N GLY A 19 -13.97 -13.96 15.95
CA GLY A 19 -12.66 -13.44 16.28
C GLY A 19 -11.53 -14.08 15.44
N VAL A 20 -10.30 -13.68 15.74
CA VAL A 20 -9.11 -14.21 15.09
C VAL A 20 -8.84 -15.63 15.60
N SER A 21 -8.42 -16.54 14.72
CA SER A 21 -8.12 -17.93 15.10
C SER A 21 -7.03 -17.97 16.19
N TYR A 22 -7.11 -18.97 17.07
CA TYR A 22 -6.12 -19.14 18.16
C TYR A 22 -4.69 -19.25 17.64
N ILE A 23 -4.49 -19.98 16.54
CA ILE A 23 -3.17 -20.11 15.91
C ILE A 23 -2.62 -18.77 15.48
N SER A 24 -3.44 -17.92 14.85
CA SER A 24 -3.05 -16.57 14.45
C SER A 24 -2.73 -15.68 15.65
N GLN A 25 -3.47 -15.80 16.74
CA GLN A 25 -3.20 -15.06 17.97
C GLN A 25 -1.85 -15.47 18.58
N ARG A 26 -1.58 -16.79 18.66
CA ARG A 26 -0.28 -17.29 19.16
C ARG A 26 0.87 -16.86 18.28
N GLY A 27 0.69 -16.88 16.95
CA GLY A 27 1.68 -16.33 16.02
C GLY A 27 1.92 -14.84 16.21
N ALA A 28 0.87 -14.05 16.44
CA ALA A 28 1.00 -12.62 16.68
C ALA A 28 1.74 -12.28 17.98
N GLU A 29 1.61 -13.10 19.04
CA GLU A 29 2.35 -12.91 20.30
C GLU A 29 3.85 -12.87 20.10
N THR A 30 4.39 -13.63 19.14
CA THR A 30 5.82 -13.67 18.85
C THR A 30 6.37 -12.31 18.41
N TYR A 31 5.53 -11.42 17.84
CA TYR A 31 5.93 -10.07 17.47
C TYR A 31 6.24 -9.16 18.67
N PHE A 32 5.71 -9.51 19.84
CA PHE A 32 5.92 -8.74 21.09
C PHE A 32 7.08 -9.30 21.93
N LEU A 33 7.74 -10.36 21.49
CA LEU A 33 8.90 -10.89 22.18
C LEU A 33 10.15 -10.05 21.86
N PRO A 34 11.03 -9.81 22.86
CA PRO A 34 12.28 -9.05 22.65
C PRO A 34 13.13 -9.60 21.51
N GLU A 35 13.14 -10.92 21.32
CA GLU A 35 13.91 -11.62 20.29
C GLU A 35 13.45 -11.26 18.88
N SER A 36 12.17 -10.89 18.71
CA SER A 36 11.58 -10.56 17.41
C SER A 36 11.84 -9.12 16.98
N GLU A 37 12.24 -8.23 17.87
CA GLU A 37 12.38 -6.81 17.61
C GLU A 37 13.34 -6.51 16.43
N ASN A 38 14.49 -7.19 16.42
CA ASN A 38 15.48 -7.00 15.37
C ASN A 38 14.99 -7.47 13.99
N GLU A 39 14.24 -8.57 13.94
CA GLU A 39 13.68 -9.09 12.69
C GLU A 39 12.57 -8.16 12.16
N ILE A 40 11.74 -7.64 13.04
CA ILE A 40 10.70 -6.66 12.69
C ILE A 40 11.36 -5.39 12.12
N LYS A 41 12.39 -4.86 12.78
CA LYS A 41 13.12 -3.67 12.30
C LYS A 41 13.73 -3.89 10.91
N LYS A 42 14.36 -5.03 10.67
CA LYS A 42 14.93 -5.39 9.36
C LYS A 42 13.85 -5.44 8.27
N ARG A 43 12.69 -6.05 8.56
CA ARG A 43 11.57 -6.13 7.61
C ARG A 43 10.98 -4.76 7.30
N VAL A 44 10.78 -3.93 8.32
CA VAL A 44 10.30 -2.56 8.14
C VAL A 44 11.27 -1.77 7.27
N GLU A 45 12.58 -1.86 7.54
CA GLU A 45 13.60 -1.14 6.76
C GLU A 45 13.69 -1.66 5.32
N PHE A 46 13.50 -2.96 5.11
CA PHE A 46 13.44 -3.54 3.78
C PHE A 46 12.31 -2.92 2.92
N TYR A 47 11.10 -2.84 3.47
CA TYR A 47 9.95 -2.27 2.75
C TYR A 47 10.04 -0.74 2.63
N LYS A 48 10.61 -0.04 3.61
CA LYS A 48 10.92 1.38 3.49
C LYS A 48 11.85 1.66 2.31
N THR A 49 12.91 0.87 2.18
CA THR A 49 13.83 1.00 1.05
C THR A 49 13.13 0.74 -0.28
N ASN A 50 12.23 -0.25 -0.37
CA ASN A 50 11.43 -0.46 -1.58
C ASN A 50 10.55 0.76 -1.90
N ALA A 51 9.87 1.32 -0.88
CA ALA A 51 9.07 2.53 -1.07
C ALA A 51 9.91 3.73 -1.54
N ASP A 52 11.13 3.87 -1.02
CA ASP A 52 12.02 4.96 -1.43
C ASP A 52 12.52 4.79 -2.88
N ILE A 53 12.79 3.55 -3.33
CA ILE A 53 13.08 3.25 -4.73
C ILE A 53 11.91 3.66 -5.63
N MET A 54 10.67 3.31 -5.24
CA MET A 54 9.46 3.70 -6.00
C MET A 54 9.28 5.22 -6.05
N LYS A 55 9.54 5.93 -4.95
CA LYS A 55 9.48 7.39 -4.91
C LYS A 55 10.52 8.04 -5.83
N ILE A 56 11.72 7.46 -5.94
CA ILE A 56 12.75 7.93 -6.88
C ILE A 56 12.24 7.79 -8.31
N ALA A 57 11.62 6.66 -8.66
CA ALA A 57 11.05 6.44 -9.98
C ALA A 57 9.97 7.47 -10.32
N LEU A 58 9.03 7.69 -9.40
CA LEU A 58 7.96 8.68 -9.57
C LEU A 58 8.50 10.10 -9.71
N LYS A 59 9.52 10.44 -8.91
CA LYS A 59 10.20 11.75 -9.02
C LYS A 59 10.84 11.93 -10.39
N ASN A 60 11.52 10.92 -10.92
CA ASN A 60 12.15 10.97 -12.24
C ASN A 60 11.12 11.11 -13.36
N ALA A 61 9.94 10.51 -13.20
CA ALA A 61 8.79 10.65 -14.09
C ALA A 61 7.99 11.96 -13.89
N ASN A 62 8.47 12.89 -13.05
CA ASN A 62 7.77 14.14 -12.69
C ASN A 62 6.34 13.94 -12.15
N LEU A 63 6.04 12.80 -11.55
CA LEU A 63 4.77 12.53 -10.92
C LEU A 63 4.81 12.95 -9.45
N TRP A 64 3.75 13.63 -8.99
CA TRP A 64 3.59 13.92 -7.57
C TRP A 64 3.34 12.63 -6.79
N TYR A 65 3.91 12.53 -5.59
CA TYR A 65 3.68 11.42 -4.67
C TYR A 65 3.65 11.87 -3.21
N ASN A 66 2.97 11.11 -2.36
CA ASN A 66 2.95 11.39 -0.93
C ASN A 66 4.33 11.12 -0.29
N LYS A 67 4.78 12.04 0.56
CA LYS A 67 6.10 11.96 1.23
C LYS A 67 6.06 11.15 2.54
N SER A 68 5.01 10.37 2.78
CA SER A 68 4.91 9.55 4.00
C SER A 68 6.10 8.61 4.15
N ARG A 69 6.63 8.52 5.36
CA ARG A 69 7.71 7.58 5.75
C ARG A 69 7.23 6.40 6.58
N SER A 70 5.97 6.42 6.97
CA SER A 70 5.38 5.45 7.91
C SER A 70 4.48 4.42 7.24
N SER A 71 4.38 4.45 5.91
CA SER A 71 3.53 3.55 5.15
C SER A 71 4.33 2.84 4.05
N PRO A 72 4.09 1.54 3.82
CA PRO A 72 4.63 0.82 2.68
C PRO A 72 3.86 1.13 1.39
N TYR A 73 2.81 1.93 1.48
CA TYR A 73 2.03 2.35 0.32
C TYR A 73 2.44 3.76 -0.13
N VAL A 74 2.62 3.90 -1.43
CA VAL A 74 2.92 5.17 -2.07
C VAL A 74 1.72 5.56 -2.94
N PHE A 75 1.12 6.71 -2.62
CA PHE A 75 0.13 7.36 -3.49
C PHE A 75 0.85 8.30 -4.44
N ALA A 76 0.50 8.22 -5.72
CA ALA A 76 1.00 9.10 -6.76
C ALA A 76 -0.17 9.71 -7.53
N ALA A 77 -0.03 10.96 -7.96
CA ALA A 77 -1.02 11.59 -8.82
C ALA A 77 -0.93 11.02 -10.23
N CYS A 78 -2.09 10.86 -10.87
CA CYS A 78 -2.16 10.59 -12.30
C CYS A 78 -1.68 11.80 -13.10
N PRO A 79 -1.22 11.62 -14.34
CA PRO A 79 -1.01 12.73 -15.26
C PRO A 79 -2.27 13.57 -15.45
N ILE A 80 -2.09 14.84 -15.77
CA ILE A 80 -3.21 15.77 -15.94
C ILE A 80 -4.14 15.28 -17.05
N GLY A 81 -5.43 15.16 -16.74
CA GLY A 81 -6.47 14.75 -17.68
C GLY A 81 -6.67 13.23 -17.81
N GLU A 82 -5.93 12.43 -17.04
CA GLU A 82 -6.05 10.97 -17.02
C GLU A 82 -6.78 10.52 -15.75
N SER A 83 -7.75 9.61 -15.89
CA SER A 83 -8.44 9.03 -14.74
C SER A 83 -7.56 8.02 -14.00
N SER A 84 -7.94 7.68 -12.76
CA SER A 84 -7.23 6.66 -11.96
C SER A 84 -7.20 5.30 -12.67
N GLU A 85 -8.27 4.93 -13.34
CA GLU A 85 -8.40 3.65 -14.03
C GLU A 85 -7.58 3.64 -15.33
N ASP A 86 -7.73 4.66 -16.18
CA ASP A 86 -6.99 4.77 -17.45
C ASP A 86 -5.47 4.75 -17.19
N PHE A 87 -5.01 5.44 -16.14
CA PHE A 87 -3.61 5.44 -15.78
C PHE A 87 -3.13 4.08 -15.29
N CYS A 88 -3.92 3.36 -14.50
CA CYS A 88 -3.61 1.99 -14.10
C CYS A 88 -3.53 1.05 -15.31
N ASP A 89 -4.45 1.16 -16.24
CA ASP A 89 -4.47 0.37 -17.46
C ASP A 89 -3.23 0.66 -18.34
N ARG A 90 -2.89 1.93 -18.53
CA ARG A 90 -1.68 2.31 -19.25
C ARG A 90 -0.41 1.79 -18.59
N LEU A 91 -0.30 1.89 -17.26
CA LEU A 91 0.83 1.33 -16.52
C LEU A 91 0.94 -0.18 -16.70
N LEU A 92 -0.19 -0.88 -16.76
CA LEU A 92 -0.22 -2.32 -16.96
C LEU A 92 0.18 -2.71 -18.39
N TYR A 93 -0.44 -2.12 -19.40
CA TYR A 93 -0.26 -2.54 -20.79
C TYR A 93 1.05 -2.06 -21.41
N ASP A 94 1.47 -0.82 -21.09
CA ASP A 94 2.67 -0.24 -21.71
C ASP A 94 3.94 -0.53 -20.91
N TYR A 95 3.83 -0.62 -19.57
CA TYR A 95 4.99 -0.76 -18.69
C TYR A 95 5.01 -2.07 -17.89
N GLY A 96 3.94 -2.87 -17.92
CA GLY A 96 3.81 -4.10 -17.14
C GLY A 96 3.83 -3.83 -15.62
N ILE A 97 3.28 -2.69 -15.19
CA ILE A 97 3.21 -2.26 -13.79
C ILE A 97 1.76 -2.38 -13.32
N ILE A 98 1.55 -3.10 -12.22
CA ILE A 98 0.24 -3.21 -11.57
C ILE A 98 0.14 -2.16 -10.46
N ALA A 99 -0.85 -1.29 -10.55
CA ALA A 99 -1.21 -0.31 -9.54
C ALA A 99 -2.68 -0.47 -9.13
N THR A 100 -3.07 0.13 -8.02
CA THR A 100 -4.47 0.18 -7.59
C THR A 100 -5.02 1.56 -7.88
N PRO A 101 -6.13 1.70 -8.64
CA PRO A 101 -6.72 3.00 -8.90
C PRO A 101 -7.22 3.62 -7.59
N GLY A 102 -6.97 4.92 -7.44
CA GLY A 102 -7.35 5.66 -6.23
C GLY A 102 -8.86 5.79 -6.08
N SER A 103 -9.62 5.82 -7.19
CA SER A 103 -11.10 5.79 -7.21
C SER A 103 -11.68 4.66 -6.36
N GLY A 104 -10.99 3.51 -6.27
CA GLY A 104 -11.39 2.38 -5.41
C GLY A 104 -11.35 2.67 -3.90
N PHE A 105 -10.78 3.80 -3.47
CA PHE A 105 -10.76 4.24 -2.07
C PHE A 105 -11.76 5.35 -1.76
N GLY A 106 -12.63 5.67 -2.71
CA GLY A 106 -13.67 6.70 -2.61
C GLY A 106 -13.38 7.92 -3.49
N ASP A 107 -14.33 8.86 -3.52
CA ASP A 107 -14.33 10.01 -4.43
C ASP A 107 -13.06 10.88 -4.34
N GLY A 108 -12.50 11.02 -3.14
CA GLY A 108 -11.25 11.76 -2.91
C GLY A 108 -9.99 11.07 -3.44
N GLY A 109 -10.11 9.83 -3.93
CA GLY A 109 -9.00 9.07 -4.51
C GLY A 109 -8.90 9.17 -6.02
N GLU A 110 -9.90 9.75 -6.69
CA GLU A 110 -9.85 9.95 -8.15
C GLU A 110 -8.70 10.87 -8.55
N GLY A 111 -8.04 10.54 -9.66
CA GLY A 111 -6.82 11.21 -10.10
C GLY A 111 -5.54 10.78 -9.38
N TYR A 112 -5.60 9.68 -8.62
CA TYR A 112 -4.45 9.09 -7.93
C TYR A 112 -4.38 7.58 -8.18
N ILE A 113 -3.17 7.02 -7.99
CA ILE A 113 -2.94 5.59 -7.91
C ILE A 113 -2.25 5.23 -6.61
N ARG A 114 -2.40 3.99 -6.17
CA ARG A 114 -1.66 3.43 -5.03
C ARG A 114 -0.70 2.34 -5.50
N LEU A 115 0.57 2.48 -5.14
CA LEU A 115 1.62 1.49 -5.29
C LEU A 115 1.90 0.82 -3.94
N SER A 116 2.30 -0.46 -3.96
CA SER A 116 2.64 -1.23 -2.77
C SER A 116 4.12 -1.60 -2.77
N ALA A 117 4.84 -1.19 -1.73
CA ALA A 117 6.22 -1.60 -1.51
C ALA A 117 6.36 -3.00 -0.86
N PHE A 118 5.25 -3.69 -0.60
CA PHE A 118 5.24 -5.10 -0.19
C PHE A 118 5.56 -6.02 -1.38
N CYS A 119 6.76 -5.90 -1.89
CA CYS A 119 7.27 -6.65 -3.01
C CYS A 119 8.73 -7.07 -2.77
N SER A 120 9.30 -7.86 -3.67
CA SER A 120 10.73 -8.16 -3.63
C SER A 120 11.58 -6.92 -3.99
N ARG A 121 12.86 -6.92 -3.64
CA ARG A 121 13.79 -5.87 -4.05
C ARG A 121 13.94 -5.79 -5.56
N SER A 122 13.93 -6.93 -6.23
CA SER A 122 13.99 -7.01 -7.70
C SER A 122 12.78 -6.34 -8.36
N ASP A 123 11.57 -6.51 -7.79
CA ASP A 123 10.36 -5.87 -8.33
C ASP A 123 10.41 -4.35 -8.14
N ALA A 124 10.88 -3.87 -6.98
CA ALA A 124 11.05 -2.44 -6.74
C ALA A 124 12.07 -1.81 -7.71
N LEU A 125 13.17 -2.50 -7.98
CA LEU A 125 14.16 -2.05 -8.97
C LEU A 125 13.62 -2.17 -10.39
N GLY A 126 12.86 -3.23 -10.70
CA GLY A 126 12.16 -3.39 -11.98
C GLY A 126 11.15 -2.27 -12.23
N PHE A 127 10.42 -1.83 -11.19
CA PHE A 127 9.56 -0.66 -11.27
C PHE A 127 10.36 0.60 -11.66
N LEU A 128 11.47 0.85 -10.97
CA LEU A 128 12.34 2.01 -11.27
C LEU A 128 12.85 1.97 -12.71
N ASP A 129 13.21 0.80 -13.20
CA ASP A 129 13.74 0.65 -14.58
C ASP A 129 12.66 0.87 -15.63
N ARG A 130 11.48 0.29 -15.45
CA ARG A 130 10.34 0.44 -16.36
C ARG A 130 9.83 1.88 -16.43
N MET A 131 9.86 2.61 -15.32
CA MET A 131 9.47 4.03 -15.26
C MET A 131 10.47 4.97 -15.96
N LYS A 132 11.63 4.52 -16.41
CA LYS A 132 12.54 5.34 -17.24
C LYS A 132 11.98 5.65 -18.63
N GLY A 133 11.07 4.83 -19.11
CA GLY A 133 10.38 5.03 -20.40
C GLY A 133 9.14 5.92 -20.32
N PHE A 134 8.77 6.36 -19.10
CA PHE A 134 7.61 7.21 -18.86
C PHE A 134 7.93 8.68 -19.11
#